data_9a68b241347388501adc76328acae408
#
_entry.id   9a68b241347388501adc76328acae408
#
_cell.length_a   1.000
_cell.length_b   1.000
_cell.length_c   1.000
_cell.angle_alpha   90.00
_cell.angle_beta   90.00
_cell.angle_gamma   90.00
#
_symmetry.space_group_name_H-M   'P 1'
#
loop_
_entity.id
_entity.type
_entity.pdbx_description
1 polymer ?
#
loop_
_entity_poly.entity_id
_entity_poly.type
_entity_poly.pdbx_seq_one_letter_code
_entity_poly.pdbx_strand_id
1 'polypeptide(L)'
;AASTGAGTAAIQATEIFNTAASIGAGKPSGQAGEKLNSATVDKGKEKVVKLVEKKKTHTASQSKASGKKINSLLWITLGLLIAGGVYIFVDADMGKLKTLVGLDAGPVYSRVGRLISIPDGSFEMGNSSGDSTENPLHNVRINGFRLGETEVTQKQWQLVMGSNTSYFKGCDDCPVDSVSWNDVQSFLENLNKQTGLRFRLPTEAEWEYACRSGGRDEKYCGGDDEGKLAWYGENSDEKTHSVAQKQANGLGLYDMSGNVWEWTQDCWHDSYDGAPSDGQAWGRGTCAQNVLRGGSWIGVAGGLSSTGRFRSSADKGNRNFGFRVAQD
;
A
#
# COMPACT_ATOMS: atom_id res chain seq x y z
N ALA A 1 -20.10 -41.19 -5.18
CA ALA A 1 -18.71 -41.43 -4.78
C ALA A 1 -17.79 -40.48 -5.56
N ALA A 2 -17.66 -39.24 -5.13
CA ALA A 2 -16.59 -38.33 -5.46
C ALA A 2 -16.81 -37.05 -4.62
N SER A 3 -16.30 -37.04 -3.40
CA SER A 3 -16.33 -35.86 -2.53
C SER A 3 -15.26 -36.00 -1.43
N THR A 4 -13.99 -35.93 -1.79
CA THR A 4 -12.87 -35.94 -0.81
C THR A 4 -11.61 -35.19 -1.31
N GLY A 5 -11.72 -34.21 -2.22
CA GLY A 5 -10.53 -33.51 -2.75
C GLY A 5 -10.25 -32.13 -2.20
N ALA A 6 -11.26 -31.37 -1.78
CA ALA A 6 -11.09 -29.97 -1.44
C ALA A 6 -10.70 -29.71 0.04
N GLY A 7 -11.14 -30.56 0.96
CA GLY A 7 -10.83 -30.40 2.39
C GLY A 7 -9.36 -30.65 2.75
N THR A 8 -8.66 -31.49 1.98
CA THR A 8 -7.26 -31.85 2.24
C THR A 8 -6.26 -30.75 1.86
N ALA A 9 -6.60 -29.93 0.88
CA ALA A 9 -5.70 -28.84 0.43
C ALA A 9 -5.63 -27.67 1.44
N ALA A 10 -6.75 -27.33 2.07
CA ALA A 10 -6.80 -26.28 3.09
C ALA A 10 -6.06 -26.70 4.38
N ILE A 11 -6.18 -27.97 4.79
CA ILE A 11 -5.49 -28.51 5.97
C ILE A 11 -3.97 -28.57 5.72
N GLN A 12 -3.53 -28.95 4.52
CA GLN A 12 -2.11 -28.94 4.17
C GLN A 12 -1.49 -27.52 4.14
N ALA A 13 -2.26 -26.52 3.71
CA ALA A 13 -1.77 -25.14 3.75
C ALA A 13 -1.53 -24.65 5.19
N THR A 14 -2.41 -25.03 6.13
CA THR A 14 -2.27 -24.65 7.55
C THR A 14 -1.08 -25.35 8.23
N GLU A 15 -0.80 -26.61 7.88
CA GLU A 15 0.37 -27.34 8.43
C GLU A 15 1.70 -26.83 7.87
N ILE A 16 1.76 -26.45 6.61
CA ILE A 16 2.95 -25.85 6.01
C ILE A 16 3.29 -24.50 6.67
N PHE A 17 2.27 -23.69 7.01
CA PHE A 17 2.46 -22.43 7.72
C PHE A 17 3.04 -22.62 9.14
N ASN A 18 2.61 -23.62 9.86
CA ASN A 18 3.11 -23.90 11.21
C ASN A 18 4.52 -24.48 11.22
N THR A 19 4.91 -25.28 10.22
CA THR A 19 6.24 -25.90 10.12
C THR A 19 7.30 -24.87 9.72
N ALA A 20 6.98 -23.90 8.87
CA ALA A 20 7.92 -22.82 8.49
C ALA A 20 8.24 -21.86 9.64
N ALA A 21 7.33 -21.68 10.60
CA ALA A 21 7.54 -20.85 11.78
C ALA A 21 8.49 -21.47 12.82
N SER A 22 8.70 -22.81 12.80
CA SER A 22 9.52 -23.53 13.78
C SER A 22 10.99 -23.77 13.36
N ILE A 23 11.38 -23.48 12.11
CA ILE A 23 12.73 -23.77 11.60
C ILE A 23 13.69 -22.55 11.70
N GLY A 24 13.23 -21.39 12.15
CA GLY A 24 13.97 -20.12 12.18
C GLY A 24 14.81 -19.80 13.43
N ALA A 25 15.07 -20.74 14.34
CA ALA A 25 15.84 -20.49 15.55
C ALA A 25 17.19 -21.22 15.56
N GLY A 26 18.09 -20.85 14.67
CA GLY A 26 19.51 -21.28 14.68
C GLY A 26 20.43 -20.08 14.88
N LYS A 27 21.12 -20.01 16.03
CA LYS A 27 22.17 -19.04 16.31
C LYS A 27 23.41 -19.33 15.46
N PRO A 28 24.10 -18.34 14.88
CA PRO A 28 25.48 -18.51 14.45
C PRO A 28 26.43 -18.03 15.54
N SER A 29 27.36 -18.91 15.92
CA SER A 29 28.58 -18.59 16.68
C SER A 29 29.73 -18.44 15.68
N GLY A 30 30.63 -17.48 15.92
CA GLY A 30 32.01 -17.58 15.43
C GLY A 30 32.56 -16.33 14.75
N GLN A 31 33.51 -15.74 15.46
CA GLN A 31 34.41 -14.63 15.15
C GLN A 31 35.21 -14.80 13.85
N ALA A 32 35.47 -13.70 13.12
CA ALA A 32 36.82 -13.33 12.74
C ALA A 32 36.83 -11.90 12.20
N GLY A 33 37.68 -11.07 12.79
CA GLY A 33 37.91 -9.70 12.34
C GLY A 33 38.90 -9.62 11.21
N GLU A 34 38.76 -8.61 10.39
CA GLU A 34 39.88 -8.04 9.64
C GLU A 34 39.66 -6.54 9.41
N LYS A 35 40.69 -5.78 9.81
CA LYS A 35 40.85 -4.35 9.60
C LYS A 35 41.25 -4.10 8.15
N LEU A 36 40.60 -3.16 7.46
CA LEU A 36 41.31 -2.46 6.39
C LEU A 36 40.91 -0.97 6.33
N ASN A 37 41.97 -0.20 6.22
CA ASN A 37 42.19 1.22 6.25
C ASN A 37 41.27 2.14 5.43
N SER A 38 41.12 3.32 6.04
CA SER A 38 40.75 4.59 5.44
C SER A 38 41.68 5.02 4.28
N ALA A 39 41.16 5.50 3.20
CA ALA A 39 41.53 6.69 2.43
C ALA A 39 40.81 6.68 1.07
N THR A 40 39.99 7.64 0.82
CA THR A 40 39.96 8.61 -0.30
C THR A 40 38.58 9.25 -0.37
N VAL A 41 38.50 10.39 0.28
CA VAL A 41 37.46 11.38 0.05
C VAL A 41 38.10 12.49 -0.77
N ASP A 42 37.31 12.99 -1.71
CA ASP A 42 37.39 14.35 -2.24
C ASP A 42 38.16 14.61 -3.52
N LYS A 43 37.41 14.64 -4.62
CA LYS A 43 37.66 15.51 -5.79
C LYS A 43 36.39 15.93 -6.57
N GLY A 44 35.18 15.66 -6.03
CA GLY A 44 33.92 15.96 -6.73
C GLY A 44 33.25 17.31 -6.40
N LYS A 45 33.62 17.97 -5.30
CA LYS A 45 32.90 19.15 -4.80
C LYS A 45 33.41 20.50 -5.30
N GLU A 46 34.64 20.59 -5.77
CA GLU A 46 35.21 21.86 -6.19
C GLU A 46 34.76 22.38 -7.57
N LYS A 47 34.25 21.50 -8.43
CA LYS A 47 33.80 21.88 -9.78
C LYS A 47 32.39 22.48 -9.84
N VAL A 48 31.58 22.28 -8.85
CA VAL A 48 30.17 22.75 -8.82
C VAL A 48 30.10 24.20 -8.31
N VAL A 49 30.98 24.61 -7.39
CA VAL A 49 30.97 25.96 -6.82
C VAL A 49 31.49 27.01 -7.83
N LYS A 50 32.43 26.67 -8.71
CA LYS A 50 32.96 27.60 -9.72
C LYS A 50 32.04 27.86 -10.91
N LEU A 51 31.01 27.03 -11.14
CA LEU A 51 30.02 27.24 -12.21
C LEU A 51 28.88 28.18 -11.81
N VAL A 52 28.64 28.34 -10.51
CA VAL A 52 27.57 29.23 -9.99
C VAL A 52 28.03 30.71 -9.95
N GLU A 53 29.31 30.97 -9.73
CA GLU A 53 29.84 32.35 -9.69
C GLU A 53 30.00 32.99 -11.07
N LYS A 54 30.13 32.22 -12.14
CA LYS A 54 30.34 32.77 -13.50
C LYS A 54 29.07 33.21 -14.23
N LYS A 55 27.86 32.99 -13.63
CA LYS A 55 26.57 33.39 -14.20
C LYS A 55 25.95 34.64 -13.58
N LYS A 56 26.64 35.34 -12.68
CA LYS A 56 26.09 36.51 -11.97
C LYS A 56 26.50 37.89 -12.55
N THR A 57 27.16 37.95 -13.69
CA THR A 57 27.71 39.25 -14.21
C THR A 57 27.23 39.65 -15.61
N HIS A 58 26.10 39.24 -16.10
CA HIS A 58 25.51 39.83 -17.29
C HIS A 58 23.99 39.88 -17.19
N THR A 59 23.47 40.98 -16.77
CA THR A 59 22.35 41.74 -17.35
C THR A 59 21.87 42.82 -16.37
N ALA A 60 22.51 43.98 -16.46
CA ALA A 60 21.87 45.22 -16.08
C ALA A 60 21.89 46.10 -17.33
N SER A 61 20.81 46.15 -18.05
CA SER A 61 20.53 47.15 -19.04
C SER A 61 19.16 47.76 -18.74
N GLN A 62 19.21 49.04 -18.41
CA GLN A 62 18.05 49.88 -18.17
C GLN A 62 17.30 50.16 -19.48
N SER A 63 16.02 49.94 -19.54
CA SER A 63 15.14 50.65 -20.46
C SER A 63 13.98 51.27 -19.67
N LYS A 64 13.96 52.62 -19.68
CA LYS A 64 12.82 53.43 -19.28
C LYS A 64 11.68 53.24 -20.28
N ALA A 65 10.50 52.89 -19.84
CA ALA A 65 9.27 53.06 -20.58
C ALA A 65 8.07 53.23 -19.67
N SER A 66 7.48 54.40 -19.75
CA SER A 66 6.08 54.78 -19.75
C SER A 66 5.08 53.97 -18.91
N GLY A 67 4.49 54.67 -17.95
CA GLY A 67 3.40 54.17 -17.07
C GLY A 67 2.13 53.77 -17.84
N LYS A 68 1.76 52.51 -17.63
CA LYS A 68 0.37 52.02 -17.66
C LYS A 68 0.22 51.05 -16.51
N LYS A 69 -0.83 51.27 -15.68
CA LYS A 69 -1.19 50.35 -14.64
C LYS A 69 -1.52 48.99 -15.24
N ILE A 70 -0.55 48.07 -15.18
CA ILE A 70 -0.75 46.66 -15.51
C ILE A 70 -1.17 45.99 -14.21
N ASN A 71 -2.30 45.30 -14.25
CA ASN A 71 -2.87 44.58 -13.12
C ASN A 71 -1.79 43.70 -12.46
N SER A 72 -1.71 43.78 -11.15
CA SER A 72 -0.75 43.06 -10.31
C SER A 72 -0.80 41.52 -10.45
N LEU A 73 -1.77 40.99 -11.20
CA LEU A 73 -1.96 39.57 -11.46
C LEU A 73 -0.92 38.98 -12.43
N LEU A 74 -0.26 39.80 -13.30
CA LEU A 74 0.62 39.28 -14.33
C LEU A 74 2.07 39.10 -13.86
N TRP A 75 2.47 39.70 -12.73
CA TRP A 75 3.85 39.59 -12.21
C TRP A 75 4.11 38.36 -11.35
N ILE A 76 3.05 37.68 -10.91
CA ILE A 76 3.12 36.48 -10.04
C ILE A 76 3.48 35.23 -10.86
N THR A 77 3.11 35.19 -12.14
CA THR A 77 3.32 34.00 -12.98
C THR A 77 4.73 33.90 -13.59
N LEU A 78 5.50 34.99 -13.65
CA LEU A 78 6.83 34.99 -14.29
C LEU A 78 8.00 34.72 -13.32
N GLY A 79 7.79 34.84 -12.02
CA GLY A 79 8.80 34.60 -10.97
C GLY A 79 8.99 33.14 -10.57
N LEU A 80 8.17 32.23 -11.06
CA LEU A 80 7.99 30.89 -10.48
C LEU A 80 8.62 29.74 -11.26
N LEU A 81 9.30 30.03 -12.38
CA LEU A 81 9.86 28.99 -13.25
C LEU A 81 11.35 28.67 -13.01
N ILE A 82 11.99 29.17 -11.96
CA ILE A 82 13.47 29.11 -11.87
C ILE A 82 14.02 28.23 -10.75
N ALA A 83 13.25 27.56 -9.94
CA ALA A 83 13.84 26.79 -8.82
C ALA A 83 13.12 25.49 -8.44
N GLY A 84 12.61 24.70 -9.36
CA GLY A 84 12.18 23.31 -9.05
C GLY A 84 11.13 23.13 -7.94
N GLY A 85 10.51 24.19 -7.47
CA GLY A 85 9.43 24.20 -6.48
C GLY A 85 8.54 25.39 -6.70
N VAL A 86 7.29 25.16 -7.06
CA VAL A 86 6.30 26.21 -7.29
C VAL A 86 5.71 26.63 -5.96
N TYR A 87 6.06 27.84 -5.46
CA TYR A 87 5.36 28.49 -4.35
C TYR A 87 4.47 29.59 -4.93
N ILE A 88 3.15 29.35 -4.93
CA ILE A 88 2.16 30.36 -5.31
C ILE A 88 1.59 30.98 -4.05
N PHE A 89 1.91 32.27 -3.82
CA PHE A 89 1.25 33.06 -2.79
C PHE A 89 0.07 33.80 -3.39
N VAL A 90 -1.14 33.39 -3.07
CA VAL A 90 -2.37 34.13 -3.40
C VAL A 90 -3.15 34.26 -2.09
N ASP A 91 -3.41 35.51 -1.69
CA ASP A 91 -4.21 35.82 -0.51
C ASP A 91 -5.66 35.30 -0.70
N ALA A 92 -6.18 34.68 0.34
CA ALA A 92 -7.58 34.35 0.60
C ALA A 92 -8.17 33.01 0.09
N ASP A 93 -7.59 32.24 -0.84
CA ASP A 93 -8.20 30.97 -1.26
C ASP A 93 -7.18 29.84 -1.58
N MET A 94 -6.11 29.80 -0.81
CA MET A 94 -5.01 28.83 -0.96
C MET A 94 -5.49 27.37 -0.86
N GLY A 95 -6.52 27.07 -0.09
CA GLY A 95 -7.06 25.71 0.05
C GLY A 95 -7.63 25.18 -1.26
N LYS A 96 -8.43 25.99 -1.96
CA LYS A 96 -9.05 25.56 -3.23
C LYS A 96 -8.05 25.47 -4.39
N LEU A 97 -7.06 26.37 -4.43
CA LEU A 97 -6.06 26.34 -5.50
C LEU A 97 -5.10 25.15 -5.35
N LYS A 98 -4.73 24.81 -4.13
CA LYS A 98 -3.90 23.65 -3.82
C LYS A 98 -4.59 22.35 -4.24
N THR A 99 -5.88 22.20 -3.95
CA THR A 99 -6.69 21.05 -4.38
C THR A 99 -6.81 20.96 -5.90
N LEU A 100 -6.95 22.13 -6.57
CA LEU A 100 -7.12 22.17 -8.03
C LEU A 100 -5.84 21.78 -8.81
N VAL A 101 -4.65 22.04 -8.25
CA VAL A 101 -3.34 21.79 -8.91
C VAL A 101 -2.63 20.56 -8.35
N GLY A 102 -3.22 19.84 -7.41
CA GLY A 102 -2.62 18.64 -6.82
C GLY A 102 -1.35 18.90 -6.00
N LEU A 103 -1.07 20.16 -5.62
CA LEU A 103 0.17 20.54 -4.92
C LEU A 103 0.19 20.18 -3.44
N ASP A 104 -0.97 19.81 -2.85
CA ASP A 104 -1.05 19.33 -1.47
C ASP A 104 -0.75 17.82 -1.35
N ALA A 105 -0.60 17.14 -2.48
CA ALA A 105 -0.34 15.70 -2.48
C ALA A 105 1.10 15.32 -2.06
N GLY A 106 2.08 16.23 -2.16
CA GLY A 106 3.49 15.90 -1.95
C GLY A 106 3.81 15.22 -0.60
N PRO A 107 3.53 15.83 0.56
CA PRO A 107 3.85 15.22 1.85
C PRO A 107 2.98 14.00 2.18
N VAL A 108 1.70 14.00 1.76
CA VAL A 108 0.78 12.86 1.96
C VAL A 108 1.13 11.73 1.00
N TYR A 109 1.35 12.04 -0.27
CA TYR A 109 1.70 11.08 -1.29
C TYR A 109 2.98 10.30 -0.95
N SER A 110 3.99 10.96 -0.38
CA SER A 110 5.21 10.28 0.06
C SER A 110 4.98 9.27 1.20
N ARG A 111 3.88 9.42 1.97
CA ARG A 111 3.56 8.56 3.12
C ARG A 111 2.61 7.39 2.81
N VAL A 112 1.78 7.50 1.77
CA VAL A 112 0.75 6.49 1.47
C VAL A 112 0.72 6.07 0.01
N GLY A 113 1.53 6.69 -0.85
CA GLY A 113 1.49 6.48 -2.30
C GLY A 113 0.24 7.08 -2.93
N ARG A 114 -0.05 6.63 -4.14
CA ARG A 114 -1.23 7.04 -4.89
C ARG A 114 -2.48 6.35 -4.34
N LEU A 115 -3.59 7.08 -4.32
CA LEU A 115 -4.91 6.54 -4.00
C LEU A 115 -5.74 6.47 -5.28
N ILE A 116 -6.33 5.31 -5.53
CA ILE A 116 -7.24 5.07 -6.63
C ILE A 116 -8.67 5.32 -6.14
N SER A 117 -9.45 6.08 -6.90
CA SER A 117 -10.88 6.26 -6.63
C SER A 117 -11.63 5.00 -7.05
N ILE A 118 -12.29 4.36 -6.09
CA ILE A 118 -13.15 3.20 -6.28
C ILE A 118 -14.59 3.71 -6.38
N PRO A 119 -15.29 3.47 -7.50
CA PRO A 119 -16.66 3.92 -7.66
C PRO A 119 -17.59 3.19 -6.68
N ASP A 120 -18.73 3.80 -6.37
CA ASP A 120 -19.83 3.10 -5.70
C ASP A 120 -20.40 2.00 -6.60
N GLY A 121 -21.01 1.00 -5.97
CA GLY A 121 -21.61 -0.11 -6.69
C GLY A 121 -22.20 -1.17 -5.76
N SER A 122 -22.59 -2.28 -6.35
CA SER A 122 -23.04 -3.47 -5.61
C SER A 122 -22.51 -4.72 -6.28
N PHE A 123 -22.17 -5.72 -5.49
CA PHE A 123 -21.66 -6.98 -6.00
C PHE A 123 -22.10 -8.15 -5.12
N GLU A 124 -21.94 -9.33 -5.64
CA GLU A 124 -22.15 -10.57 -4.91
C GLU A 124 -20.82 -11.01 -4.29
N MET A 125 -20.70 -10.85 -2.96
CA MET A 125 -19.51 -11.16 -2.18
C MET A 125 -19.48 -12.64 -1.81
N GLY A 126 -18.28 -13.23 -1.84
CA GLY A 126 -18.05 -14.62 -1.48
C GLY A 126 -17.94 -15.55 -2.69
N ASN A 127 -17.99 -16.87 -2.41
CA ASN A 127 -17.87 -17.92 -3.43
C ASN A 127 -18.60 -19.20 -2.98
N SER A 128 -19.69 -19.55 -3.66
CA SER A 128 -20.47 -20.75 -3.32
C SER A 128 -19.76 -22.08 -3.57
N SER A 129 -18.68 -22.05 -4.37
CA SER A 129 -17.85 -23.23 -4.67
C SER A 129 -16.50 -23.20 -3.92
N GLY A 130 -16.25 -22.16 -3.12
CA GLY A 130 -15.02 -21.97 -2.35
C GLY A 130 -15.06 -22.68 -0.99
N ASP A 131 -14.24 -22.17 -0.07
CA ASP A 131 -14.23 -22.63 1.32
C ASP A 131 -15.55 -22.25 2.02
N SER A 132 -15.91 -23.00 3.07
CA SER A 132 -17.11 -22.70 3.86
C SER A 132 -17.11 -21.29 4.45
N THR A 133 -15.92 -20.73 4.69
CA THR A 133 -15.76 -19.37 5.20
C THR A 133 -16.09 -18.29 4.19
N GLU A 134 -16.12 -18.61 2.89
CA GLU A 134 -16.50 -17.73 1.78
C GLU A 134 -18.01 -17.73 1.49
N ASN A 135 -18.80 -18.48 2.28
CA ASN A 135 -20.22 -18.69 2.11
C ASN A 135 -21.04 -18.10 3.26
N PRO A 136 -22.35 -17.82 3.05
CA PRO A 136 -23.04 -17.81 1.75
C PRO A 136 -22.69 -16.62 0.88
N LEU A 137 -22.91 -16.74 -0.43
CA LEU A 137 -22.95 -15.58 -1.33
C LEU A 137 -23.99 -14.59 -0.83
N HIS A 138 -23.66 -13.32 -0.82
CA HIS A 138 -24.58 -12.27 -0.41
C HIS A 138 -24.30 -10.95 -1.14
N ASN A 139 -25.36 -10.19 -1.40
CA ASN A 139 -25.23 -8.90 -2.07
C ASN A 139 -24.72 -7.85 -1.08
N VAL A 140 -23.69 -7.13 -1.47
CA VAL A 140 -23.13 -6.01 -0.69
C VAL A 140 -23.13 -4.75 -1.53
N ARG A 141 -23.58 -3.64 -0.95
CA ARG A 141 -23.46 -2.31 -1.52
C ARG A 141 -22.22 -1.62 -0.98
N ILE A 142 -21.40 -1.12 -1.89
CA ILE A 142 -20.19 -0.35 -1.58
C ILE A 142 -20.45 1.13 -1.90
N ASN A 143 -20.17 2.02 -0.97
CA ASN A 143 -20.08 3.44 -1.24
C ASN A 143 -18.73 3.77 -1.86
N GLY A 144 -18.66 4.79 -2.73
CA GLY A 144 -17.39 5.20 -3.33
C GLY A 144 -16.38 5.60 -2.27
N PHE A 145 -15.12 5.15 -2.43
CA PHE A 145 -14.01 5.41 -1.52
C PHE A 145 -12.68 5.50 -2.28
N ARG A 146 -11.59 5.76 -1.60
CA ARG A 146 -10.25 5.71 -2.19
C ARG A 146 -9.44 4.60 -1.54
N LEU A 147 -8.64 3.89 -2.35
CA LEU A 147 -7.82 2.77 -1.92
C LEU A 147 -6.37 2.97 -2.38
N GLY A 148 -5.40 2.61 -1.55
CA GLY A 148 -3.99 2.58 -1.92
C GLY A 148 -3.77 1.78 -3.19
N GLU A 149 -3.10 2.37 -4.19
CA GLU A 149 -2.75 1.73 -5.46
C GLU A 149 -2.00 0.42 -5.23
N THR A 150 -1.16 0.41 -4.19
CA THR A 150 -0.34 -0.71 -3.74
C THR A 150 -0.50 -0.93 -2.24
N GLU A 151 0.11 -1.97 -1.74
CA GLU A 151 0.41 -2.15 -0.32
C GLU A 151 1.26 -0.98 0.21
N VAL A 152 1.19 -0.69 1.51
CA VAL A 152 2.08 0.29 2.15
C VAL A 152 3.51 -0.23 2.14
N THR A 153 4.44 0.57 1.59
CA THR A 153 5.84 0.18 1.45
C THR A 153 6.64 0.37 2.75
N GLN A 154 7.79 -0.29 2.86
CA GLN A 154 8.73 -0.15 3.98
C GLN A 154 9.16 1.31 4.17
N LYS A 155 9.40 2.03 3.09
CA LYS A 155 9.73 3.46 3.13
C LYS A 155 8.58 4.31 3.69
N GLN A 156 7.35 4.07 3.24
CA GLN A 156 6.18 4.77 3.75
C GLN A 156 5.95 4.49 5.23
N TRP A 157 6.05 3.22 5.64
CA TRP A 157 6.00 2.82 7.03
C TRP A 157 7.05 3.56 7.87
N GLN A 158 8.31 3.56 7.44
CA GLN A 158 9.39 4.23 8.15
C GLN A 158 9.21 5.75 8.25
N LEU A 159 8.65 6.40 7.21
CA LEU A 159 8.33 7.84 7.24
C LEU A 159 7.28 8.19 8.29
N VAL A 160 6.34 7.29 8.58
CA VAL A 160 5.27 7.52 9.55
C VAL A 160 5.67 7.07 10.96
N MET A 161 6.33 5.90 11.08
CA MET A 161 6.62 5.25 12.35
C MET A 161 8.04 5.51 12.87
N GLY A 162 8.93 6.04 12.03
CA GLY A 162 10.32 6.35 12.38
C GLY A 162 11.27 5.15 12.34
N SER A 163 10.77 3.92 12.17
CA SER A 163 11.57 2.69 12.09
C SER A 163 10.95 1.69 11.13
N ASN A 164 11.76 0.77 10.59
CA ASN A 164 11.29 -0.34 9.74
C ASN A 164 11.36 -1.66 10.52
N THR A 165 10.21 -2.31 10.72
CA THR A 165 10.05 -3.57 11.45
C THR A 165 10.06 -4.81 10.56
N SER A 166 10.03 -4.64 9.23
CA SER A 166 9.94 -5.73 8.27
C SER A 166 11.02 -6.79 8.45
N TYR A 167 10.67 -8.04 8.15
CA TYR A 167 11.61 -9.16 8.12
C TYR A 167 12.57 -9.03 6.93
N PHE A 168 12.03 -8.79 5.72
CA PHE A 168 12.83 -8.54 4.53
C PHE A 168 13.26 -7.07 4.50
N LYS A 169 14.57 -6.81 4.71
CA LYS A 169 15.12 -5.47 4.79
C LYS A 169 15.90 -5.08 3.54
N GLY A 170 16.11 -3.78 3.37
CA GLY A 170 16.92 -3.24 2.27
C GLY A 170 16.14 -3.08 0.96
N CYS A 171 14.81 -3.05 1.02
CA CYS A 171 13.94 -2.79 -0.11
C CYS A 171 12.92 -1.71 0.29
N ASP A 172 13.22 -0.47 -0.01
CA ASP A 172 12.35 0.67 0.32
C ASP A 172 10.95 0.56 -0.30
N ASP A 173 10.86 0.03 -1.52
CA ASP A 173 9.64 -0.10 -2.30
C ASP A 173 8.96 -1.47 -2.15
N CYS A 174 9.50 -2.39 -1.34
CA CYS A 174 8.79 -3.62 -0.97
C CYS A 174 7.69 -3.29 0.06
N PRO A 175 6.61 -4.09 0.15
CA PRO A 175 5.61 -3.89 1.18
C PRO A 175 6.23 -3.98 2.57
N VAL A 176 5.72 -3.23 3.52
CA VAL A 176 6.00 -3.48 4.92
C VAL A 176 5.45 -4.84 5.29
N ASP A 177 6.24 -5.62 5.99
CA ASP A 177 5.87 -6.93 6.50
C ASP A 177 6.13 -7.05 8.01
N SER A 178 5.73 -8.15 8.62
CA SER A 178 5.88 -8.41 10.07
C SER A 178 5.11 -7.43 10.96
N VAL A 179 4.03 -6.87 10.45
CA VAL A 179 3.14 -5.95 11.16
C VAL A 179 1.88 -6.67 11.63
N SER A 180 1.50 -6.46 12.88
CA SER A 180 0.22 -6.88 13.44
C SER A 180 -0.89 -5.89 13.09
N TRP A 181 -2.15 -6.28 13.28
CA TRP A 181 -3.28 -5.37 13.12
C TRP A 181 -3.18 -4.16 14.06
N ASN A 182 -2.72 -4.38 15.29
CA ASN A 182 -2.51 -3.31 16.28
C ASN A 182 -1.40 -2.33 15.84
N ASP A 183 -0.32 -2.83 15.21
CA ASP A 183 0.73 -1.97 14.66
C ASP A 183 0.19 -1.11 13.52
N VAL A 184 -0.69 -1.69 12.67
CA VAL A 184 -1.34 -0.97 11.59
C VAL A 184 -2.28 0.12 12.13
N GLN A 185 -3.04 -0.13 13.21
CA GLN A 185 -3.85 0.93 13.84
C GLN A 185 -2.96 2.07 14.34
N SER A 186 -1.83 1.75 14.97
CA SER A 186 -0.86 2.76 15.43
C SER A 186 -0.27 3.56 14.26
N PHE A 187 0.00 2.91 13.13
CA PHE A 187 0.40 3.59 11.89
C PHE A 187 -0.67 4.56 11.40
N LEU A 188 -1.92 4.12 11.34
CA LEU A 188 -3.05 4.94 10.89
C LEU A 188 -3.30 6.15 11.80
N GLU A 189 -3.19 5.98 13.12
CA GLU A 189 -3.27 7.08 14.09
C GLU A 189 -2.17 8.12 13.85
N ASN A 190 -0.92 7.67 13.70
CA ASN A 190 0.21 8.55 13.43
C ASN A 190 0.09 9.25 12.07
N LEU A 191 -0.31 8.52 11.02
CA LEU A 191 -0.54 9.06 9.69
C LEU A 191 -1.62 10.14 9.72
N ASN A 192 -2.76 9.86 10.34
CA ASN A 192 -3.87 10.79 10.46
C ASN A 192 -3.48 12.05 11.23
N LYS A 193 -2.73 11.89 12.32
CA LYS A 193 -2.18 13.02 13.10
C LYS A 193 -1.20 13.88 12.28
N GLN A 194 -0.33 13.25 11.48
CA GLN A 194 0.69 13.95 10.69
C GLN A 194 0.11 14.64 9.46
N THR A 195 -0.97 14.12 8.90
CA THR A 195 -1.56 14.62 7.65
C THR A 195 -2.79 15.50 7.85
N GLY A 196 -3.47 15.36 9.00
CA GLY A 196 -4.78 15.97 9.23
C GLY A 196 -5.92 15.32 8.43
N LEU A 197 -5.67 14.21 7.75
CA LEU A 197 -6.62 13.45 6.97
C LEU A 197 -7.09 12.21 7.74
N ARG A 198 -8.09 11.50 7.20
CA ARG A 198 -8.64 10.29 7.82
C ARG A 198 -8.38 9.09 6.91
N PHE A 199 -7.34 8.34 7.24
CA PHE A 199 -7.04 7.05 6.64
C PHE A 199 -7.50 5.93 7.58
N ARG A 200 -7.85 4.79 7.00
CA ARG A 200 -8.29 3.58 7.69
C ARG A 200 -7.84 2.34 6.92
N LEU A 201 -8.03 1.17 7.46
CA LEU A 201 -8.04 -0.06 6.66
C LEU A 201 -9.29 -0.10 5.77
N PRO A 202 -9.26 -0.76 4.60
CA PRO A 202 -10.47 -1.12 3.89
C PRO A 202 -11.30 -2.10 4.74
N THR A 203 -12.61 -2.09 4.56
CA THR A 203 -13.43 -3.21 5.03
C THR A 203 -13.16 -4.44 4.16
N GLU A 204 -13.47 -5.64 4.65
CA GLU A 204 -13.31 -6.86 3.86
C GLU A 204 -14.12 -6.81 2.56
N ALA A 205 -15.34 -6.27 2.61
CA ALA A 205 -16.20 -6.09 1.45
C ALA A 205 -15.64 -5.06 0.44
N GLU A 206 -15.10 -3.94 0.92
CA GLU A 206 -14.42 -2.96 0.07
C GLU A 206 -13.19 -3.56 -0.60
N TRP A 207 -12.41 -4.36 0.14
CA TRP A 207 -11.23 -5.03 -0.37
C TRP A 207 -11.59 -6.01 -1.50
N GLU A 208 -12.60 -6.89 -1.29
CA GLU A 208 -13.02 -7.86 -2.31
C GLU A 208 -13.63 -7.19 -3.54
N TYR A 209 -14.47 -6.17 -3.33
CA TYR A 209 -15.03 -5.37 -4.43
C TYR A 209 -13.94 -4.73 -5.30
N ALA A 210 -12.94 -4.14 -4.66
CA ALA A 210 -11.82 -3.51 -5.35
C ALA A 210 -10.90 -4.54 -6.05
N CYS A 211 -10.60 -5.67 -5.39
CA CYS A 211 -9.86 -6.80 -5.94
C CYS A 211 -10.50 -7.29 -7.24
N ARG A 212 -11.80 -7.51 -7.22
CA ARG A 212 -12.62 -7.99 -8.33
C ARG A 212 -13.01 -6.86 -9.31
N SER A 213 -12.16 -5.86 -9.46
CA SER A 213 -12.30 -4.76 -10.44
C SER A 213 -13.68 -4.10 -10.45
N GLY A 214 -14.27 -3.87 -9.26
CA GLY A 214 -15.64 -3.37 -9.09
C GLY A 214 -16.69 -4.49 -9.05
N GLY A 215 -16.34 -5.64 -8.46
CA GLY A 215 -17.24 -6.76 -8.21
C GLY A 215 -17.46 -7.69 -9.41
N ARG A 216 -16.51 -7.74 -10.36
CA ARG A 216 -16.56 -8.68 -11.49
C ARG A 216 -16.30 -10.11 -11.00
N ASP A 217 -16.69 -11.09 -11.81
CA ASP A 217 -16.32 -12.49 -11.59
C ASP A 217 -14.89 -12.72 -12.09
N GLU A 218 -13.90 -12.56 -11.21
CA GLU A 218 -12.48 -12.72 -11.48
C GLU A 218 -11.89 -13.71 -10.47
N LYS A 219 -11.19 -14.73 -10.94
CA LYS A 219 -10.58 -15.77 -10.11
C LYS A 219 -9.52 -15.19 -9.17
N TYR A 220 -8.64 -14.35 -9.72
CA TYR A 220 -7.67 -13.55 -8.99
C TYR A 220 -7.98 -12.06 -9.18
N CYS A 221 -7.33 -11.20 -8.44
CA CYS A 221 -7.56 -9.76 -8.53
C CYS A 221 -7.07 -9.19 -9.88
N GLY A 222 -7.93 -9.23 -10.89
CA GLY A 222 -7.65 -8.71 -12.24
C GLY A 222 -7.70 -9.76 -13.36
N GLY A 223 -8.07 -11.02 -13.08
CA GLY A 223 -8.23 -12.06 -14.10
C GLY A 223 -7.88 -13.46 -13.63
N ASP A 224 -7.47 -14.33 -14.58
CA ASP A 224 -7.30 -15.77 -14.34
C ASP A 224 -5.83 -16.25 -14.38
N ASP A 225 -4.87 -15.34 -14.65
CA ASP A 225 -3.44 -15.66 -14.82
C ASP A 225 -2.66 -15.16 -13.60
N GLU A 226 -2.47 -16.02 -12.60
CA GLU A 226 -1.75 -15.73 -11.37
C GLU A 226 -0.30 -15.31 -11.61
N GLY A 227 0.34 -15.86 -12.63
CA GLY A 227 1.73 -15.55 -12.95
C GLY A 227 1.95 -14.09 -13.36
N LYS A 228 0.92 -13.47 -13.99
CA LYS A 228 0.94 -12.06 -14.37
C LYS A 228 0.51 -11.12 -13.24
N LEU A 229 -0.34 -11.60 -12.33
CA LEU A 229 -1.01 -10.78 -11.32
C LEU A 229 -0.32 -10.82 -9.96
N ALA A 230 0.37 -11.92 -9.62
CA ALA A 230 0.80 -12.19 -8.25
C ALA A 230 2.28 -12.56 -8.13
N TRP A 231 2.88 -12.16 -7.00
CA TRP A 231 4.07 -12.76 -6.44
C TRP A 231 3.65 -13.82 -5.42
N TYR A 232 3.96 -15.10 -5.68
CA TYR A 232 3.55 -16.24 -4.87
C TYR A 232 4.62 -17.34 -4.86
N GLY A 233 4.41 -18.47 -4.18
CA GLY A 233 5.43 -19.47 -3.91
C GLY A 233 6.20 -19.99 -5.12
N GLU A 234 5.60 -20.00 -6.33
CA GLU A 234 6.27 -20.49 -7.52
C GLU A 234 7.17 -19.46 -8.22
N ASN A 235 7.00 -18.15 -7.93
CA ASN A 235 7.69 -17.10 -8.67
C ASN A 235 8.28 -15.98 -7.80
N SER A 236 8.17 -16.08 -6.47
CA SER A 236 8.60 -15.03 -5.54
C SER A 236 10.06 -15.15 -5.06
N ASP A 237 10.76 -16.24 -5.36
CA ASP A 237 12.10 -16.52 -4.80
C ASP A 237 12.12 -16.42 -3.26
N GLU A 238 11.06 -16.91 -2.59
CA GLU A 238 10.88 -16.96 -1.13
C GLU A 238 10.97 -15.59 -0.41
N LYS A 239 10.55 -14.51 -1.06
CA LYS A 239 10.61 -13.15 -0.50
C LYS A 239 9.50 -12.26 -1.03
N THR A 240 9.31 -11.09 -0.36
CA THR A 240 8.51 -9.99 -0.90
C THR A 240 9.24 -9.29 -2.06
N HIS A 241 8.49 -8.69 -2.95
CA HIS A 241 8.97 -7.92 -4.09
C HIS A 241 8.51 -6.46 -4.01
N SER A 242 9.22 -5.58 -4.71
CA SER A 242 8.78 -4.19 -4.87
C SER A 242 7.37 -4.16 -5.41
N VAL A 243 6.55 -3.29 -4.85
CA VAL A 243 5.15 -3.14 -5.28
C VAL A 243 5.04 -2.71 -6.74
N ALA A 244 3.89 -2.98 -7.37
CA ALA A 244 3.57 -2.62 -8.76
C ALA A 244 4.53 -3.22 -9.83
N GLN A 245 5.08 -4.41 -9.58
CA GLN A 245 5.90 -5.12 -10.55
C GLN A 245 5.08 -6.10 -11.41
N LYS A 246 3.89 -6.45 -10.97
CA LYS A 246 2.94 -7.30 -11.69
C LYS A 246 1.88 -6.45 -12.39
N GLN A 247 0.95 -7.09 -13.09
CA GLN A 247 -0.15 -6.41 -13.76
C GLN A 247 -1.18 -5.89 -12.77
N ALA A 248 -1.65 -4.65 -12.97
CA ALA A 248 -2.76 -4.11 -12.21
C ALA A 248 -4.09 -4.76 -12.61
N ASN A 249 -5.06 -4.74 -11.69
CA ASN A 249 -6.43 -5.12 -12.00
C ASN A 249 -7.16 -4.04 -12.84
N GLY A 250 -8.44 -4.29 -13.17
CA GLY A 250 -9.23 -3.38 -14.00
C GLY A 250 -9.49 -1.99 -13.42
N LEU A 251 -9.22 -1.76 -12.13
CA LEU A 251 -9.28 -0.46 -11.46
C LEU A 251 -7.90 0.22 -11.34
N GLY A 252 -6.82 -0.44 -11.73
CA GLY A 252 -5.47 0.08 -11.60
C GLY A 252 -4.83 -0.17 -10.24
N LEU A 253 -5.29 -1.18 -9.50
CA LEU A 253 -4.72 -1.64 -8.23
C LEU A 253 -3.73 -2.77 -8.49
N TYR A 254 -2.57 -2.72 -7.83
CA TYR A 254 -1.51 -3.72 -7.93
C TYR A 254 -1.46 -4.59 -6.69
N ASP A 255 -0.90 -5.79 -6.84
CA ASP A 255 -0.54 -6.70 -5.75
C ASP A 255 -1.72 -7.09 -4.83
N MET A 256 -2.96 -6.96 -5.33
CA MET A 256 -4.16 -7.42 -4.64
C MET A 256 -4.22 -8.95 -4.53
N SER A 257 -3.47 -9.69 -5.36
CA SER A 257 -3.17 -11.11 -5.22
C SER A 257 -1.68 -11.29 -5.03
N GLY A 258 -1.26 -11.97 -3.94
CA GLY A 258 0.14 -12.29 -3.65
C GLY A 258 0.88 -11.21 -2.87
N ASN A 259 2.21 -11.19 -2.96
CA ASN A 259 3.16 -10.37 -2.23
C ASN A 259 2.99 -10.50 -0.70
N VAL A 260 2.06 -9.77 -0.06
CA VAL A 260 1.72 -9.98 1.36
C VAL A 260 0.20 -10.10 1.56
N TRP A 261 -0.21 -10.89 2.55
CA TRP A 261 -1.57 -10.85 3.08
C TRP A 261 -1.88 -9.48 3.63
N GLU A 262 -3.05 -8.94 3.33
CA GLU A 262 -3.45 -7.60 3.71
C GLU A 262 -4.50 -7.59 4.81
N TRP A 263 -4.19 -6.92 5.92
CA TRP A 263 -5.15 -6.67 6.99
C TRP A 263 -6.33 -5.85 6.51
N THR A 264 -7.53 -6.26 6.91
CA THR A 264 -8.77 -5.48 6.78
C THR A 264 -9.29 -5.00 8.13
N GLN A 265 -10.34 -4.18 8.11
CA GLN A 265 -10.92 -3.62 9.34
C GLN A 265 -11.72 -4.67 10.13
N ASP A 266 -12.16 -5.74 9.48
CA ASP A 266 -13.19 -6.67 9.95
C ASP A 266 -12.67 -7.66 10.98
N CYS A 267 -13.54 -8.01 11.92
CA CYS A 267 -13.39 -9.19 12.75
C CYS A 267 -13.63 -10.45 11.93
N TRP A 268 -12.94 -11.53 12.29
CA TRP A 268 -13.17 -12.84 11.67
C TRP A 268 -14.52 -13.46 12.09
N HIS A 269 -15.23 -14.01 11.11
CA HIS A 269 -16.40 -14.87 11.26
C HIS A 269 -16.22 -16.10 10.37
N ASP A 270 -16.63 -17.27 10.86
CA ASP A 270 -16.41 -18.56 10.18
C ASP A 270 -17.31 -18.77 8.94
N SER A 271 -18.24 -17.87 8.68
CA SER A 271 -19.06 -17.79 7.46
C SER A 271 -19.56 -16.37 7.25
N TYR A 272 -20.24 -16.11 6.12
CA TYR A 272 -20.92 -14.83 5.88
C TYR A 272 -22.38 -14.80 6.36
N ASP A 273 -22.81 -15.78 7.18
CA ASP A 273 -24.15 -15.74 7.79
C ASP A 273 -24.30 -14.52 8.69
N GLY A 274 -25.23 -13.61 8.33
CA GLY A 274 -25.45 -12.35 9.04
C GLY A 274 -24.44 -11.24 8.73
N ALA A 275 -23.61 -11.40 7.71
CA ALA A 275 -22.68 -10.35 7.28
C ALA A 275 -23.40 -9.07 6.87
N PRO A 276 -22.80 -7.86 7.10
CA PRO A 276 -23.35 -6.60 6.66
C PRO A 276 -23.49 -6.55 5.13
N SER A 277 -24.59 -5.99 4.64
CA SER A 277 -24.85 -5.79 3.21
C SER A 277 -24.59 -4.35 2.73
N ASP A 278 -24.10 -3.48 3.62
CA ASP A 278 -23.88 -2.05 3.37
C ASP A 278 -22.40 -1.66 3.22
N GLY A 279 -21.52 -2.66 3.12
CA GLY A 279 -20.08 -2.46 2.97
C GLY A 279 -19.35 -2.00 4.24
N GLN A 280 -20.04 -1.89 5.38
CA GLN A 280 -19.41 -1.57 6.66
C GLN A 280 -18.64 -2.77 7.21
N ALA A 281 -17.57 -2.50 7.97
CA ALA A 281 -16.81 -3.54 8.62
C ALA A 281 -17.67 -4.40 9.56
N TRP A 282 -17.56 -5.71 9.43
CA TRP A 282 -18.25 -6.66 10.27
C TRP A 282 -17.56 -6.84 11.62
N GLY A 283 -18.13 -6.25 12.65
CA GLY A 283 -17.52 -6.08 13.97
C GLY A 283 -16.59 -4.88 14.02
N ARG A 284 -16.53 -4.23 15.17
CA ARG A 284 -15.67 -3.06 15.42
C ARG A 284 -15.04 -3.19 16.80
N GLY A 285 -13.80 -2.74 16.91
CA GLY A 285 -13.06 -2.73 18.16
C GLY A 285 -12.19 -3.97 18.34
N THR A 286 -12.09 -4.48 19.58
CA THR A 286 -11.19 -5.59 19.90
C THR A 286 -11.78 -6.92 19.44
N CYS A 287 -11.21 -7.49 18.40
CA CYS A 287 -11.53 -8.83 17.90
C CYS A 287 -10.52 -9.84 18.42
N ALA A 288 -10.95 -11.08 18.60
CA ALA A 288 -10.01 -12.19 18.87
C ALA A 288 -9.10 -12.44 17.65
N GLN A 289 -9.66 -12.31 16.46
CA GLN A 289 -8.95 -12.43 15.19
C GLN A 289 -9.52 -11.43 14.18
N ASN A 290 -8.66 -10.91 13.30
CA ASN A 290 -9.03 -10.04 12.20
C ASN A 290 -8.79 -10.72 10.85
N VAL A 291 -9.50 -10.25 9.83
CA VAL A 291 -9.46 -10.79 8.48
C VAL A 291 -8.21 -10.30 7.75
N LEU A 292 -7.60 -11.20 6.98
CA LEU A 292 -6.55 -10.96 6.00
C LEU A 292 -7.00 -11.45 4.62
N ARG A 293 -6.59 -10.76 3.57
CA ARG A 293 -7.00 -11.03 2.19
C ARG A 293 -5.80 -11.05 1.24
N GLY A 294 -5.95 -11.69 0.08
CA GLY A 294 -5.07 -11.57 -1.09
C GLY A 294 -4.00 -12.65 -1.25
N GLY A 295 -3.67 -13.40 -0.24
CA GLY A 295 -2.55 -14.34 -0.33
C GLY A 295 -1.19 -13.67 -0.15
N SER A 296 -0.10 -14.41 -0.39
CA SER A 296 1.25 -13.85 -0.19
C SER A 296 2.33 -14.57 -1.00
N TRP A 297 3.54 -14.03 -0.95
CA TRP A 297 4.75 -14.54 -1.61
C TRP A 297 5.07 -16.03 -1.31
N ILE A 298 4.62 -16.59 -0.19
CA ILE A 298 4.83 -18.00 0.18
C ILE A 298 3.61 -18.88 -0.15
N GLY A 299 2.49 -18.28 -0.60
CA GLY A 299 1.24 -18.98 -0.86
C GLY A 299 1.28 -19.85 -2.11
N VAL A 300 0.34 -20.78 -2.20
CA VAL A 300 0.03 -21.53 -3.43
C VAL A 300 -1.05 -20.79 -4.23
N ALA A 301 -1.17 -21.06 -5.53
CA ALA A 301 -2.12 -20.40 -6.42
C ALA A 301 -3.57 -20.39 -5.90
N GLY A 302 -4.03 -21.46 -5.24
CA GLY A 302 -5.36 -21.53 -4.63
C GLY A 302 -5.60 -20.52 -3.50
N GLY A 303 -4.55 -20.10 -2.80
CA GLY A 303 -4.63 -19.10 -1.72
C GLY A 303 -4.63 -17.65 -2.21
N LEU A 304 -4.49 -17.41 -3.52
CA LEU A 304 -4.49 -16.09 -4.14
C LEU A 304 -5.88 -15.66 -4.64
N SER A 305 -6.90 -16.54 -4.45
CA SER A 305 -8.27 -16.30 -4.91
C SER A 305 -8.79 -14.94 -4.45
N SER A 306 -9.51 -14.26 -5.33
CA SER A 306 -10.16 -12.98 -5.03
C SER A 306 -11.14 -13.07 -3.85
N THR A 307 -11.67 -14.26 -3.58
CA THR A 307 -12.61 -14.55 -2.48
C THR A 307 -11.94 -15.20 -1.27
N GLY A 308 -10.69 -15.66 -1.41
CA GLY A 308 -9.93 -16.33 -0.36
C GLY A 308 -9.76 -15.49 0.89
N ARG A 309 -10.00 -16.08 2.05
CA ARG A 309 -9.98 -15.45 3.37
C ARG A 309 -8.92 -16.09 4.28
N PHE A 310 -8.29 -15.28 5.10
CA PHE A 310 -7.43 -15.77 6.16
C PHE A 310 -7.64 -14.95 7.44
N ARG A 311 -7.15 -15.45 8.56
CA ARG A 311 -7.30 -14.79 9.87
C ARG A 311 -6.04 -14.89 10.71
N SER A 312 -5.82 -13.88 11.54
CA SER A 312 -4.81 -13.93 12.60
C SER A 312 -5.24 -13.07 13.79
N SER A 313 -4.65 -13.34 14.96
CA SER A 313 -4.86 -12.51 16.15
C SER A 313 -4.33 -11.09 15.90
N ALA A 314 -5.02 -10.10 16.44
CA ALA A 314 -4.70 -8.69 16.24
C ALA A 314 -3.30 -8.28 16.70
N ASP A 315 -2.68 -9.03 17.61
CA ASP A 315 -1.33 -8.82 18.16
C ASP A 315 -0.22 -9.56 17.41
N LYS A 316 -0.56 -10.35 16.37
CA LYS A 316 0.40 -11.17 15.62
C LYS A 316 0.76 -10.55 14.28
N GLY A 317 2.03 -10.21 14.11
CA GLY A 317 2.64 -9.94 12.81
C GLY A 317 3.31 -11.20 12.24
N ASN A 318 3.39 -11.29 10.92
CA ASN A 318 4.12 -12.36 10.22
C ASN A 318 4.84 -11.75 9.01
N ARG A 319 5.96 -12.37 8.60
CA ARG A 319 6.78 -11.93 7.45
C ARG A 319 6.06 -11.90 6.09
N ASN A 320 4.81 -12.29 6.07
CA ASN A 320 3.93 -12.26 4.92
C ASN A 320 2.62 -11.50 5.19
N PHE A 321 2.55 -10.68 6.27
CA PHE A 321 1.41 -9.82 6.60
C PHE A 321 1.79 -8.35 6.46
N GLY A 322 1.04 -7.63 5.68
CA GLY A 322 1.10 -6.21 5.46
C GLY A 322 -0.30 -5.61 5.36
N PHE A 323 -0.46 -4.51 4.64
CA PHE A 323 -1.75 -3.84 4.48
C PHE A 323 -1.70 -2.77 3.40
N ARG A 324 -2.86 -2.31 2.98
CA ARG A 324 -3.03 -1.06 2.22
C ARG A 324 -4.00 -0.11 2.94
N VAL A 325 -3.91 1.19 2.64
CA VAL A 325 -4.77 2.20 3.26
C VAL A 325 -6.01 2.47 2.42
N ALA A 326 -7.12 2.79 3.11
CA ALA A 326 -8.33 3.32 2.51
C ALA A 326 -8.61 4.74 3.02
N GLN A 327 -9.43 5.49 2.28
CA GLN A 327 -9.89 6.84 2.63
C GLN A 327 -11.29 7.06 2.06
N ASP A 328 -12.17 7.69 2.85
CA ASP A 328 -13.53 8.08 2.43
C ASP A 328 -13.52 9.31 1.51
#